data_e79b860e74513621b4d510acadf54fdd
#
_entry.id   e79b860e74513621b4d510acadf54fdd
#
_cell.length_a   1.000
_cell.length_b   1.000
_cell.length_c   1.000
_cell.angle_alpha   90.00
_cell.angle_beta   90.00
_cell.angle_gamma   90.00
#
_symmetry.space_group_name_H-M   'P 1'
#
loop_
_entity.id
_entity.type
_entity.pdbx_description
1 polymer ?
#
loop_
_entity_poly.entity_id
_entity_poly.type
_entity_poly.pdbx_seq_one_letter_code
_entity_poly.pdbx_strand_id
1 'polypeptide(L)'
;MMQTFYWDVTPLGEWWNTITPKIADWKANGVDRLWLPVATKGASGRYSMGYDPSDYFDFGEYNQHGSVKTRFGSRAELENLISKAHENGLQVLADIVINHCNGGGEEVNPYKNNEKTNTLFDKTHGNASEKFNRNYEHFHPNATEAADEGGDFFLDLAHKVPYVQDWLWKKDESVAKYYKNTMKFDGWRFDYVKGFGAWVIRDWMKEVGGFAVGELWDGNAETLKNWVDASGISAFDFACYYAIEQALDSQKDMHKLMTSQNAMLRTLRPDRAVTFVGNHDVDGRSDVSPTNTIAQDKKLMAYAYILTHSGYPCIFYSDYENAEFKAKIQKLLLIHRSLASGEEKFHLASNTEYVMSRLGKDKSPGLILFLNNSNATAQRTITTHFKGKTLIDYTGNTAERFATDSNGKVTLKVPANSYTVWSVGQ
;
A
#
# COMPACT_ATOMS: atom_id res chain seq x y z
N MET A 1 -6.24 0.95 -5.79
CA MET A 1 -5.83 -0.31 -5.13
C MET A 1 -6.44 -0.37 -3.74
N MET A 2 -6.63 -1.58 -3.19
CA MET A 2 -7.08 -1.79 -1.80
C MET A 2 -6.15 -2.77 -1.09
N GLN A 3 -5.65 -2.40 0.10
CA GLN A 3 -5.09 -3.34 1.05
C GLN A 3 -6.24 -4.07 1.74
N THR A 4 -6.29 -5.39 1.65
CA THR A 4 -7.47 -6.19 2.02
C THR A 4 -7.40 -6.83 3.41
N PHE A 5 -6.52 -6.34 4.26
CA PHE A 5 -6.29 -6.88 5.60
C PHE A 5 -5.83 -5.81 6.58
N TYR A 6 -5.85 -6.13 7.87
CA TYR A 6 -5.33 -5.36 8.99
C TYR A 6 -4.49 -6.28 9.89
N TRP A 7 -3.68 -5.71 10.81
CA TRP A 7 -2.71 -6.50 11.59
C TRP A 7 -3.36 -7.60 12.45
N ASP A 8 -4.47 -7.31 13.09
CA ASP A 8 -5.12 -8.22 14.04
C ASP A 8 -6.22 -9.10 13.40
N VAL A 9 -6.09 -9.49 12.13
CA VAL A 9 -6.95 -10.50 11.53
C VAL A 9 -6.98 -11.75 12.41
N THR A 10 -8.16 -12.22 12.79
CA THR A 10 -8.29 -13.37 13.69
C THR A 10 -7.64 -14.62 13.11
N PRO A 11 -6.86 -15.40 13.92
CA PRO A 11 -6.09 -16.55 13.42
C PRO A 11 -6.95 -17.81 13.29
N LEU A 12 -8.11 -17.70 12.64
CA LEU A 12 -9.06 -18.80 12.45
C LEU A 12 -8.91 -19.52 11.12
N GLY A 13 -8.09 -19.00 10.20
CA GLY A 13 -7.94 -19.55 8.86
C GLY A 13 -9.18 -19.37 7.99
N GLU A 14 -9.93 -18.25 8.17
CA GLU A 14 -11.19 -17.96 7.47
C GLU A 14 -11.15 -16.63 6.69
N TRP A 15 -10.01 -15.99 6.64
CA TRP A 15 -9.92 -14.65 6.06
C TRP A 15 -10.23 -14.62 4.56
N TRP A 16 -9.74 -15.62 3.82
CA TRP A 16 -10.06 -15.72 2.39
C TRP A 16 -11.55 -15.81 2.15
N ASN A 17 -12.27 -16.60 2.93
CA ASN A 17 -13.72 -16.72 2.86
C ASN A 17 -14.44 -15.45 3.34
N THR A 18 -13.87 -14.72 4.29
CA THR A 18 -14.42 -13.45 4.80
C THR A 18 -14.40 -12.34 3.75
N ILE A 19 -13.32 -12.23 2.96
CA ILE A 19 -13.16 -11.14 2.01
C ILE A 19 -13.68 -11.47 0.60
N THR A 20 -13.74 -12.72 0.20
CA THR A 20 -14.23 -13.15 -1.13
C THR A 20 -15.60 -12.57 -1.48
N PRO A 21 -16.64 -12.57 -0.61
CA PRO A 21 -17.95 -12.00 -0.94
C PRO A 21 -17.95 -10.48 -1.15
N LYS A 22 -16.91 -9.76 -0.72
CA LYS A 22 -16.79 -8.30 -0.81
C LYS A 22 -16.24 -7.81 -2.15
N ILE A 23 -15.66 -8.70 -2.95
CA ILE A 23 -14.94 -8.38 -4.19
C ILE A 23 -15.82 -7.61 -5.18
N ALA A 24 -17.08 -8.02 -5.35
CA ALA A 24 -18.01 -7.35 -6.27
C ALA A 24 -18.32 -5.90 -5.84
N ASP A 25 -18.50 -5.64 -4.54
CA ASP A 25 -18.69 -4.29 -3.99
C ASP A 25 -17.45 -3.42 -4.23
N TRP A 26 -16.26 -3.93 -3.97
CA TRP A 26 -15.01 -3.21 -4.20
C TRP A 26 -14.84 -2.84 -5.68
N LYS A 27 -15.10 -3.79 -6.60
CA LYS A 27 -15.05 -3.53 -8.03
C LYS A 27 -16.07 -2.49 -8.48
N ALA A 28 -17.32 -2.58 -8.02
CA ALA A 28 -18.38 -1.61 -8.36
C ALA A 28 -17.99 -0.18 -7.95
N ASN A 29 -17.26 -0.05 -6.83
CA ASN A 29 -16.78 1.24 -6.33
C ASN A 29 -15.42 1.68 -6.90
N GLY A 30 -14.84 0.93 -7.87
CA GLY A 30 -13.69 1.38 -8.65
C GLY A 30 -12.34 0.92 -8.14
N VAL A 31 -12.31 -0.06 -7.24
CA VAL A 31 -11.08 -0.79 -6.95
C VAL A 31 -10.70 -1.60 -8.19
N ASP A 32 -9.42 -1.63 -8.53
CA ASP A 32 -8.87 -2.35 -9.67
C ASP A 32 -7.82 -3.40 -9.28
N ARG A 33 -7.21 -3.25 -8.09
CA ARG A 33 -6.21 -4.19 -7.55
C ARG A 33 -6.44 -4.46 -6.08
N LEU A 34 -6.22 -5.72 -5.68
CA LEU A 34 -6.27 -6.17 -4.29
C LEU A 34 -4.85 -6.52 -3.84
N TRP A 35 -4.36 -5.87 -2.80
CA TRP A 35 -3.16 -6.28 -2.10
C TRP A 35 -3.58 -7.23 -0.97
N LEU A 36 -3.28 -8.52 -1.12
CA LEU A 36 -3.53 -9.55 -0.12
C LEU A 36 -2.42 -9.57 0.93
N PRO A 37 -2.68 -10.06 2.16
CA PRO A 37 -1.62 -10.33 3.14
C PRO A 37 -0.68 -11.44 2.63
N VAL A 38 0.48 -11.59 3.28
CA VAL A 38 1.43 -12.67 2.97
C VAL A 38 0.70 -14.02 3.06
N ALA A 39 0.60 -14.70 1.91
CA ALA A 39 -0.29 -15.86 1.78
C ALA A 39 0.35 -17.18 2.24
N THR A 40 1.66 -17.20 2.48
CA THR A 40 2.42 -18.41 2.78
C THR A 40 2.70 -18.59 4.27
N LYS A 41 3.15 -19.79 4.63
CA LYS A 41 3.39 -20.19 6.01
C LYS A 41 4.55 -19.44 6.64
N GLY A 42 4.29 -18.76 7.76
CA GLY A 42 5.31 -18.18 8.62
C GLY A 42 5.64 -19.08 9.81
N ALA A 43 6.73 -18.78 10.49
CA ALA A 43 7.26 -19.52 11.63
C ALA A 43 6.28 -19.64 12.81
N SER A 44 5.41 -18.64 13.00
CA SER A 44 4.37 -18.65 14.04
C SER A 44 3.12 -19.45 13.65
N GLY A 45 3.16 -20.20 12.54
CA GLY A 45 2.07 -21.04 12.05
C GLY A 45 0.78 -20.27 11.82
N ARG A 46 -0.34 -20.73 12.37
CA ARG A 46 -1.64 -20.05 12.24
C ARG A 46 -1.68 -18.65 12.88
N TYR A 47 -0.76 -18.31 13.74
CA TYR A 47 -0.68 -16.98 14.38
C TYR A 47 0.17 -15.99 13.60
N SER A 48 0.89 -16.45 12.58
CA SER A 48 1.72 -15.61 11.75
C SER A 48 0.89 -14.66 10.88
N MET A 49 1.27 -13.39 10.82
CA MET A 49 0.81 -12.45 9.78
C MET A 49 1.57 -12.63 8.45
N GLY A 50 2.58 -13.53 8.42
CA GLY A 50 3.37 -13.85 7.24
C GLY A 50 4.72 -13.14 7.16
N TYR A 51 4.96 -12.13 8.01
CA TYR A 51 6.22 -11.36 8.03
C TYR A 51 7.37 -12.07 8.79
N ASP A 52 7.17 -13.33 9.14
CA ASP A 52 8.16 -14.29 9.62
C ASP A 52 8.24 -15.52 8.67
N PRO A 53 8.54 -15.34 7.36
CA PRO A 53 8.35 -16.37 6.34
C PRO A 53 9.23 -17.59 6.61
N SER A 54 8.64 -18.77 6.46
CA SER A 54 9.31 -20.05 6.62
C SER A 54 9.33 -20.84 5.31
N ASP A 55 8.16 -21.15 4.76
CA ASP A 55 8.01 -21.96 3.54
C ASP A 55 7.26 -21.16 2.47
N TYR A 56 7.98 -20.70 1.45
CA TYR A 56 7.43 -19.91 0.33
C TYR A 56 6.43 -20.66 -0.55
N PHE A 57 6.32 -21.98 -0.40
CA PHE A 57 5.46 -22.82 -1.23
C PHE A 57 4.31 -23.48 -0.44
N ASP A 58 4.21 -23.20 0.87
CA ASP A 58 3.08 -23.63 1.70
C ASP A 58 2.02 -22.52 1.83
N PHE A 59 0.96 -22.60 1.05
CA PHE A 59 -0.20 -21.71 1.10
C PHE A 59 -1.31 -22.19 2.04
N GLY A 60 -0.96 -23.02 3.01
CA GLY A 60 -1.92 -23.63 3.96
C GLY A 60 -2.34 -25.02 3.56
N GLU A 61 -1.41 -25.84 3.07
CA GLU A 61 -1.61 -27.23 2.65
C GLU A 61 -0.72 -28.22 3.41
N TYR A 62 0.38 -27.79 4.01
CA TYR A 62 1.27 -28.64 4.79
C TYR A 62 1.10 -28.46 6.29
N ASN A 63 1.18 -29.57 7.03
CA ASN A 63 1.17 -29.53 8.49
C ASN A 63 2.57 -29.20 9.03
N GLN A 64 2.81 -27.92 9.32
CA GLN A 64 4.03 -27.43 9.93
C GLN A 64 3.75 -26.25 10.84
N HIS A 65 4.66 -25.95 11.77
CA HIS A 65 4.48 -24.89 12.76
C HIS A 65 3.13 -24.96 13.49
N GLY A 66 2.64 -26.19 13.75
CA GLY A 66 1.42 -26.45 14.52
C GLY A 66 0.09 -26.20 13.78
N SER A 67 0.13 -26.00 12.45
CA SER A 67 -1.10 -25.85 11.67
C SER A 67 -0.96 -26.31 10.22
N VAL A 68 -2.09 -26.68 9.60
CA VAL A 68 -2.18 -26.86 8.14
C VAL A 68 -2.49 -25.50 7.49
N LYS A 69 -3.64 -24.89 7.82
CA LYS A 69 -3.99 -23.58 7.30
C LYS A 69 -3.00 -22.48 7.77
N THR A 70 -2.79 -21.48 6.96
CA THR A 70 -2.19 -20.19 7.38
C THR A 70 -3.20 -19.43 8.26
N ARG A 71 -2.82 -18.29 8.81
CA ARG A 71 -3.73 -17.38 9.51
C ARG A 71 -4.95 -17.03 8.67
N PHE A 72 -4.77 -16.95 7.37
CA PHE A 72 -5.75 -16.42 6.42
C PHE A 72 -6.60 -17.51 5.78
N GLY A 73 -6.14 -18.75 5.71
CA GLY A 73 -6.91 -19.85 5.14
C GLY A 73 -6.04 -20.96 4.54
N SER A 74 -6.68 -21.83 3.78
CA SER A 74 -6.05 -22.88 2.98
C SER A 74 -5.74 -22.38 1.58
N ARG A 75 -4.90 -23.12 0.87
CA ARG A 75 -4.60 -22.92 -0.54
C ARG A 75 -5.84 -22.87 -1.42
N ALA A 76 -6.75 -23.83 -1.27
CA ALA A 76 -7.97 -23.89 -2.08
C ALA A 76 -8.89 -22.66 -1.89
N GLU A 77 -8.97 -22.13 -0.66
CA GLU A 77 -9.71 -20.90 -0.37
C GLU A 77 -9.05 -19.67 -1.00
N LEU A 78 -7.71 -19.58 -1.02
CA LEU A 78 -6.97 -18.54 -1.70
C LEU A 78 -7.14 -18.60 -3.23
N GLU A 79 -7.03 -19.80 -3.82
CA GLU A 79 -7.24 -20.01 -5.27
C GLU A 79 -8.67 -19.60 -5.68
N ASN A 80 -9.68 -19.91 -4.86
CA ASN A 80 -11.05 -19.48 -5.09
C ASN A 80 -11.17 -17.92 -5.02
N LEU A 81 -10.54 -17.28 -4.03
CA LEU A 81 -10.52 -15.82 -3.93
C LEU A 81 -9.91 -15.18 -5.17
N ILE A 82 -8.74 -15.66 -5.62
CA ILE A 82 -8.05 -15.14 -6.81
C ILE A 82 -8.92 -15.32 -8.05
N SER A 83 -9.53 -16.50 -8.22
CA SER A 83 -10.48 -16.76 -9.33
C SER A 83 -11.65 -15.78 -9.31
N LYS A 84 -12.26 -15.54 -8.14
CA LYS A 84 -13.37 -14.57 -8.00
C LYS A 84 -12.94 -13.14 -8.26
N ALA A 85 -11.72 -12.75 -7.89
CA ALA A 85 -11.16 -11.44 -8.22
C ALA A 85 -11.02 -11.29 -9.75
N HIS A 86 -10.47 -12.28 -10.44
CA HIS A 86 -10.31 -12.28 -11.90
C HIS A 86 -11.67 -12.28 -12.62
N GLU A 87 -12.65 -13.06 -12.17
CA GLU A 87 -14.02 -13.04 -12.72
C GLU A 87 -14.65 -11.65 -12.65
N ASN A 88 -14.29 -10.86 -11.63
CA ASN A 88 -14.73 -9.47 -11.49
C ASN A 88 -13.79 -8.44 -12.18
N GLY A 89 -12.74 -8.90 -12.88
CA GLY A 89 -11.78 -8.02 -13.55
C GLY A 89 -10.90 -7.22 -12.59
N LEU A 90 -10.55 -7.79 -11.43
CA LEU A 90 -9.58 -7.26 -10.47
C LEU A 90 -8.26 -7.99 -10.63
N GLN A 91 -7.15 -7.27 -10.43
CA GLN A 91 -5.83 -7.85 -10.29
C GLN A 91 -5.53 -8.15 -8.82
N VAL A 92 -4.77 -9.20 -8.56
CA VAL A 92 -4.40 -9.63 -7.21
C VAL A 92 -2.88 -9.54 -7.02
N LEU A 93 -2.46 -8.80 -5.98
CA LEU A 93 -1.05 -8.61 -5.64
C LEU A 93 -0.68 -9.51 -4.46
N ALA A 94 0.42 -10.27 -4.61
CA ALA A 94 1.04 -10.98 -3.52
C ALA A 94 1.89 -10.03 -2.67
N ASP A 95 1.86 -10.21 -1.36
CA ASP A 95 2.83 -9.60 -0.44
C ASP A 95 4.07 -10.48 -0.39
N ILE A 96 5.24 -9.93 -0.71
CA ILE A 96 6.49 -10.65 -0.94
C ILE A 96 7.52 -10.25 0.11
N VAL A 97 7.82 -11.18 1.02
CA VAL A 97 8.80 -11.02 2.09
C VAL A 97 10.02 -11.86 1.73
N ILE A 98 11.02 -11.23 1.13
CA ILE A 98 12.25 -11.92 0.66
C ILE A 98 13.54 -11.37 1.29
N ASN A 99 13.43 -10.38 2.18
CA ASN A 99 14.58 -9.91 2.94
C ASN A 99 15.09 -11.00 3.88
N HIS A 100 14.21 -11.68 4.58
CA HIS A 100 14.53 -12.56 5.70
C HIS A 100 13.63 -13.78 5.75
N CYS A 101 14.04 -14.75 6.59
CA CYS A 101 13.26 -15.93 6.95
C CYS A 101 13.21 -16.11 8.46
N ASN A 102 12.35 -17.00 8.94
CA ASN A 102 12.28 -17.44 10.33
C ASN A 102 11.75 -18.89 10.44
N GLY A 103 12.03 -19.57 11.57
CA GLY A 103 11.46 -20.89 11.87
C GLY A 103 12.25 -22.10 11.34
N GLY A 104 13.50 -21.91 10.95
CA GLY A 104 14.41 -22.98 10.59
C GLY A 104 14.94 -23.74 11.81
N GLY A 105 15.52 -24.92 11.58
CA GLY A 105 16.22 -25.74 12.58
C GLY A 105 17.63 -25.25 12.88
N GLU A 106 18.18 -25.70 14.02
CA GLU A 106 19.56 -25.36 14.41
C GLU A 106 20.58 -26.11 13.56
N GLU A 107 21.61 -25.41 13.15
CA GLU A 107 22.85 -25.95 12.56
C GLU A 107 24.07 -25.12 12.99
N VAL A 108 25.28 -25.71 12.87
CA VAL A 108 26.53 -24.98 13.14
C VAL A 108 26.85 -24.08 11.97
N ASN A 109 27.03 -22.78 12.22
CA ASN A 109 27.37 -21.79 11.20
C ASN A 109 28.86 -21.43 11.26
N PRO A 110 29.70 -21.87 10.32
CA PRO A 110 31.14 -21.58 10.33
C PRO A 110 31.45 -20.09 10.12
N TYR A 111 30.55 -19.32 9.54
CA TYR A 111 30.70 -17.88 9.32
C TYR A 111 30.26 -17.04 10.53
N LYS A 112 29.66 -17.67 11.54
CA LYS A 112 29.34 -17.07 12.85
C LYS A 112 30.14 -17.77 13.97
N ASN A 113 31.44 -17.88 13.83
CA ASN A 113 32.36 -18.48 14.81
C ASN A 113 31.98 -19.90 15.26
N ASN A 114 31.36 -20.68 14.39
CA ASN A 114 30.79 -22.01 14.69
C ASN A 114 29.69 -21.99 15.75
N GLU A 115 29.01 -20.87 15.93
CA GLU A 115 27.80 -20.78 16.74
C GLU A 115 26.63 -21.51 16.05
N LYS A 116 25.65 -21.93 16.81
CA LYS A 116 24.42 -22.48 16.26
C LYS A 116 23.50 -21.36 15.79
N THR A 117 22.98 -21.51 14.56
CA THR A 117 21.97 -20.63 13.97
C THR A 117 20.75 -21.44 13.47
N ASN A 118 19.58 -20.83 13.44
CA ASN A 118 18.33 -21.47 12.99
C ASN A 118 18.16 -21.38 11.47
N THR A 119 19.23 -21.65 10.73
CA THR A 119 19.32 -21.46 9.26
C THR A 119 18.99 -22.72 8.46
N LEU A 120 18.75 -23.86 9.10
CA LEU A 120 18.42 -25.12 8.41
C LEU A 120 16.92 -25.16 8.06
N PHE A 121 16.60 -25.04 6.79
CA PHE A 121 15.24 -25.21 6.27
C PHE A 121 15.16 -26.44 5.37
N ASP A 122 14.57 -27.47 5.88
CA ASP A 122 14.28 -28.74 5.17
C ASP A 122 12.86 -29.22 5.52
N LYS A 123 12.49 -30.42 5.06
CA LYS A 123 11.19 -31.03 5.28
C LYS A 123 10.73 -31.01 6.75
N THR A 124 11.65 -31.12 7.70
CA THR A 124 11.37 -31.24 9.13
C THR A 124 11.57 -29.92 9.88
N HIS A 125 12.19 -28.95 9.22
CA HIS A 125 12.56 -27.66 9.80
C HIS A 125 12.03 -26.51 8.94
N GLY A 126 10.72 -26.27 9.04
CA GLY A 126 10.06 -25.08 8.47
C GLY A 126 10.01 -25.01 6.94
N ASN A 127 10.19 -26.14 6.23
CA ASN A 127 10.08 -26.19 4.77
C ASN A 127 9.44 -27.51 4.31
N ALA A 128 8.23 -27.77 4.78
CA ALA A 128 7.50 -29.03 4.53
C ALA A 128 7.18 -29.26 3.04
N SER A 129 7.19 -28.23 2.21
CA SER A 129 7.06 -28.32 0.76
C SER A 129 8.25 -28.99 0.07
N GLU A 130 9.39 -29.12 0.77
CA GLU A 130 10.68 -29.63 0.26
C GLU A 130 11.26 -28.82 -0.93
N LYS A 131 10.70 -27.63 -1.19
CA LYS A 131 11.19 -26.68 -2.20
C LYS A 131 12.01 -25.60 -1.53
N PHE A 132 13.05 -25.11 -2.21
CA PHE A 132 13.94 -24.09 -1.68
C PHE A 132 14.49 -24.44 -0.28
N ASN A 133 15.12 -25.62 -0.14
CA ASN A 133 15.85 -25.97 1.07
C ASN A 133 17.01 -25.00 1.28
N ARG A 134 17.21 -24.53 2.51
CA ARG A 134 18.22 -23.52 2.86
C ARG A 134 19.05 -24.00 4.05
N ASN A 135 20.27 -23.51 4.11
CA ASN A 135 21.19 -23.67 5.23
C ASN A 135 22.00 -22.37 5.40
N TYR A 136 22.94 -22.33 6.35
CA TYR A 136 23.75 -21.14 6.64
C TYR A 136 24.44 -20.52 5.42
N GLU A 137 24.67 -21.24 4.32
CA GLU A 137 25.30 -20.72 3.11
C GLU A 137 24.38 -19.76 2.33
N HIS A 138 23.10 -19.75 2.63
CA HIS A 138 22.08 -18.97 1.93
C HIS A 138 21.67 -17.70 2.69
N PHE A 139 22.27 -17.47 3.87
CA PHE A 139 22.02 -16.33 4.74
C PHE A 139 23.32 -15.55 5.01
N HIS A 140 23.18 -14.29 5.45
CA HIS A 140 24.33 -13.50 5.88
C HIS A 140 24.76 -13.85 7.33
N PRO A 141 26.07 -13.83 7.62
CA PRO A 141 27.19 -13.80 6.68
C PRO A 141 27.45 -15.20 6.05
N ASN A 142 28.03 -15.22 4.84
CA ASN A 142 28.44 -16.45 4.17
C ASN A 142 29.71 -16.23 3.33
N ALA A 143 30.13 -17.23 2.54
CA ALA A 143 31.33 -17.15 1.69
C ALA A 143 31.26 -16.10 0.58
N THR A 144 30.04 -15.73 0.14
CA THR A 144 29.81 -14.80 -0.97
C THR A 144 29.81 -13.35 -0.49
N GLU A 145 29.16 -13.10 0.66
CA GLU A 145 29.06 -11.76 1.24
C GLU A 145 28.84 -11.81 2.77
N ALA A 146 29.34 -10.79 3.45
CA ALA A 146 29.20 -10.68 4.89
C ALA A 146 27.85 -10.07 5.32
N ALA A 147 27.34 -9.14 4.52
CA ALA A 147 26.06 -8.44 4.72
C ALA A 147 25.64 -7.79 3.41
N ASP A 148 24.38 -7.43 3.28
CA ASP A 148 23.87 -6.60 2.19
C ASP A 148 23.67 -5.11 2.59
N GLU A 149 22.86 -4.37 1.80
CA GLU A 149 22.72 -2.93 1.94
C GLU A 149 21.88 -2.49 3.15
N GLY A 150 21.06 -3.38 3.73
CA GLY A 150 20.02 -3.01 4.70
C GLY A 150 20.28 -3.39 6.15
N GLY A 151 21.31 -4.17 6.40
CA GLY A 151 21.64 -4.72 7.71
C GLY A 151 20.75 -5.89 8.13
N ASP A 152 21.12 -6.53 9.23
CA ASP A 152 20.53 -7.76 9.71
C ASP A 152 19.10 -7.56 10.25
N PHE A 153 18.14 -8.31 9.71
CA PHE A 153 16.80 -8.43 10.25
C PHE A 153 16.33 -9.90 10.16
N PHE A 154 16.15 -10.55 11.29
CA PHE A 154 15.94 -12.01 11.38
C PHE A 154 17.08 -12.82 10.72
N LEU A 155 16.75 -13.87 9.95
CA LEU A 155 17.70 -14.62 9.13
C LEU A 155 17.72 -13.97 7.74
N ASP A 156 18.67 -13.11 7.52
CA ASP A 156 18.80 -12.26 6.34
C ASP A 156 19.28 -13.07 5.11
N LEU A 157 18.46 -13.09 4.03
CA LEU A 157 18.74 -13.88 2.82
C LEU A 157 19.85 -13.25 1.98
N ALA A 158 20.85 -14.04 1.63
CA ALA A 158 21.98 -13.60 0.82
C ALA A 158 21.66 -13.62 -0.70
N HIS A 159 21.09 -12.53 -1.20
CA HIS A 159 20.61 -12.43 -2.58
C HIS A 159 21.69 -12.55 -3.67
N LYS A 160 22.98 -12.36 -3.34
CA LYS A 160 24.09 -12.58 -4.30
C LYS A 160 24.44 -14.06 -4.46
N VAL A 161 23.97 -14.95 -3.60
CA VAL A 161 24.18 -16.38 -3.72
C VAL A 161 23.37 -16.92 -4.93
N PRO A 162 23.99 -17.56 -5.93
CA PRO A 162 23.29 -18.02 -7.13
C PRO A 162 22.10 -18.94 -6.83
N TYR A 163 22.23 -19.84 -5.85
CA TYR A 163 21.16 -20.74 -5.42
C TYR A 163 19.94 -19.97 -4.91
N VAL A 164 20.13 -18.88 -4.15
CA VAL A 164 19.05 -18.01 -3.68
C VAL A 164 18.35 -17.33 -4.85
N GLN A 165 19.10 -16.80 -5.81
CA GLN A 165 18.56 -16.21 -7.03
C GLN A 165 17.77 -17.21 -7.86
N ASP A 166 18.30 -18.43 -8.02
CA ASP A 166 17.61 -19.49 -8.76
C ASP A 166 16.26 -19.79 -8.15
N TRP A 167 16.18 -19.93 -6.84
CA TRP A 167 14.93 -20.23 -6.15
C TRP A 167 13.99 -19.05 -6.03
N LEU A 168 14.47 -17.84 -5.88
CA LEU A 168 13.59 -16.68 -5.77
C LEU A 168 12.98 -16.28 -7.12
N TRP A 169 13.78 -16.24 -8.23
CA TRP A 169 13.23 -15.74 -9.51
C TRP A 169 13.75 -16.41 -10.79
N LYS A 170 14.94 -17.06 -10.83
CA LYS A 170 15.52 -17.47 -12.11
C LYS A 170 14.93 -18.76 -12.66
N LYS A 171 14.97 -19.86 -11.90
CA LYS A 171 14.53 -21.18 -12.37
C LYS A 171 13.02 -21.21 -12.63
N ASP A 172 12.56 -22.18 -13.42
CA ASP A 172 11.13 -22.28 -13.78
C ASP A 172 10.20 -22.55 -12.60
N GLU A 173 10.70 -23.22 -11.57
CA GLU A 173 9.99 -23.51 -10.33
C GLU A 173 10.22 -22.48 -9.22
N SER A 174 10.85 -21.34 -9.54
CA SER A 174 11.13 -20.27 -8.58
C SER A 174 9.88 -19.72 -7.94
N VAL A 175 10.03 -19.10 -6.76
CA VAL A 175 8.94 -18.43 -6.03
C VAL A 175 8.19 -17.46 -6.95
N ALA A 176 8.89 -16.58 -7.64
CA ALA A 176 8.29 -15.60 -8.56
C ALA A 176 7.41 -16.25 -9.63
N LYS A 177 7.95 -17.25 -10.32
CA LYS A 177 7.24 -17.92 -11.42
C LYS A 177 6.12 -18.84 -10.90
N TYR A 178 6.30 -19.47 -9.76
CA TYR A 178 5.26 -20.27 -9.12
C TYR A 178 4.07 -19.41 -8.69
N TYR A 179 4.32 -18.26 -8.06
CA TYR A 179 3.26 -17.34 -7.67
C TYR A 179 2.52 -16.80 -8.90
N LYS A 180 3.25 -16.43 -9.96
CA LYS A 180 2.66 -15.97 -11.22
C LYS A 180 1.86 -17.04 -11.94
N ASN A 181 2.51 -18.18 -12.21
CA ASN A 181 2.01 -19.16 -13.16
C ASN A 181 1.07 -20.19 -12.52
N THR A 182 1.31 -20.55 -11.25
CA THR A 182 0.51 -21.55 -10.51
C THR A 182 -0.56 -20.88 -9.66
N MET A 183 -0.16 -19.95 -8.79
CA MET A 183 -1.10 -19.26 -7.88
C MET A 183 -1.88 -18.14 -8.56
N LYS A 184 -1.45 -17.68 -9.76
CA LYS A 184 -2.14 -16.68 -10.59
C LYS A 184 -2.16 -15.27 -10.00
N PHE A 185 -1.16 -14.89 -9.21
CA PHE A 185 -0.98 -13.49 -8.83
C PHE A 185 -0.61 -12.63 -10.05
N ASP A 186 -1.11 -11.40 -10.08
CA ASP A 186 -0.91 -10.46 -11.19
C ASP A 186 0.22 -9.47 -10.93
N GLY A 187 0.59 -9.29 -9.67
CA GLY A 187 1.59 -8.30 -9.26
C GLY A 187 2.06 -8.48 -7.82
N TRP A 188 2.81 -7.51 -7.33
CA TRP A 188 3.67 -7.67 -6.16
C TRP A 188 3.63 -6.45 -5.24
N ARG A 189 3.58 -6.68 -3.93
CA ARG A 189 4.01 -5.72 -2.92
C ARG A 189 5.25 -6.30 -2.25
N PHE A 190 6.38 -5.60 -2.36
CA PHE A 190 7.62 -6.02 -1.71
C PHE A 190 7.75 -5.40 -0.34
N ASP A 191 7.89 -6.27 0.66
CA ASP A 191 8.09 -5.93 2.05
C ASP A 191 9.52 -5.47 2.31
N TYR A 192 9.69 -4.52 3.24
CA TYR A 192 10.98 -4.12 3.82
C TYR A 192 12.11 -3.94 2.79
N VAL A 193 11.83 -3.25 1.68
CA VAL A 193 12.77 -3.14 0.54
C VAL A 193 14.03 -2.33 0.83
N LYS A 194 14.15 -1.70 1.98
CA LYS A 194 15.39 -1.07 2.44
C LYS A 194 16.43 -2.09 2.93
N GLY A 195 16.03 -3.34 3.18
CA GLY A 195 16.88 -4.40 3.66
C GLY A 195 17.77 -5.03 2.57
N PHE A 196 17.50 -4.77 1.29
CA PHE A 196 18.27 -5.35 0.18
C PHE A 196 18.34 -4.41 -1.02
N GLY A 197 19.29 -4.68 -1.93
CA GLY A 197 19.51 -3.83 -3.10
C GLY A 197 18.35 -3.81 -4.08
N ALA A 198 18.03 -2.64 -4.63
CA ALA A 198 16.96 -2.46 -5.62
C ALA A 198 17.12 -3.36 -6.88
N TRP A 199 18.31 -3.87 -7.14
CA TRP A 199 18.60 -4.79 -8.23
C TRP A 199 17.85 -6.13 -8.10
N VAL A 200 17.61 -6.59 -6.86
CA VAL A 200 16.86 -7.83 -6.56
C VAL A 200 15.45 -7.74 -7.15
N ILE A 201 14.76 -6.61 -6.89
CA ILE A 201 13.43 -6.36 -7.43
C ILE A 201 13.46 -6.24 -8.94
N ARG A 202 14.43 -5.52 -9.50
CA ARG A 202 14.57 -5.37 -10.94
C ARG A 202 14.76 -6.72 -11.63
N ASP A 203 15.54 -7.63 -11.04
CA ASP A 203 15.77 -8.96 -11.60
C ASP A 203 14.53 -9.86 -11.45
N TRP A 204 13.81 -9.82 -10.31
CA TRP A 204 12.50 -10.45 -10.15
C TRP A 204 11.53 -9.98 -11.24
N MET A 205 11.40 -8.67 -11.44
CA MET A 205 10.45 -8.08 -12.39
C MET A 205 10.76 -8.41 -13.86
N LYS A 206 12.01 -8.66 -14.21
CA LYS A 206 12.40 -9.16 -15.55
C LYS A 206 11.78 -10.53 -15.84
N GLU A 207 11.69 -11.40 -14.83
CA GLU A 207 11.18 -12.77 -14.99
C GLU A 207 9.65 -12.84 -15.05
N VAL A 208 8.94 -12.00 -14.28
CA VAL A 208 7.49 -12.16 -14.11
C VAL A 208 6.66 -10.93 -14.49
N GLY A 209 7.24 -9.75 -14.52
CA GLY A 209 6.51 -8.51 -14.83
C GLY A 209 5.33 -8.24 -13.88
N GLY A 210 4.33 -7.48 -14.36
CA GLY A 210 3.15 -7.09 -13.59
C GLY A 210 3.30 -5.74 -12.91
N PHE A 211 2.27 -5.28 -12.18
CA PHE A 211 2.37 -4.11 -11.32
C PHE A 211 3.15 -4.47 -10.05
N ALA A 212 4.00 -3.56 -9.59
CA ALA A 212 4.71 -3.76 -8.35
C ALA A 212 4.83 -2.46 -7.54
N VAL A 213 4.80 -2.60 -6.22
CA VAL A 213 5.02 -1.52 -5.26
C VAL A 213 5.93 -1.99 -4.14
N GLY A 214 6.92 -1.19 -3.78
CA GLY A 214 7.84 -1.48 -2.67
C GLY A 214 7.52 -0.65 -1.43
N GLU A 215 7.72 -1.26 -0.28
CA GLU A 215 7.66 -0.59 1.00
C GLU A 215 9.06 -0.06 1.37
N LEU A 216 9.41 1.09 0.79
CA LEU A 216 10.56 1.85 1.28
C LEU A 216 10.06 2.82 2.35
N TRP A 217 10.20 2.45 3.62
CA TRP A 217 9.75 3.26 4.74
C TRP A 217 10.71 4.44 4.98
N ASP A 218 10.50 5.51 4.21
CA ASP A 218 11.30 6.74 4.27
C ASP A 218 10.43 7.97 3.97
N GLY A 219 10.53 9.00 4.82
CA GLY A 219 9.81 10.27 4.66
C GLY A 219 10.46 11.24 3.67
N ASN A 220 11.62 10.92 3.12
CA ASN A 220 12.33 11.77 2.16
C ASN A 220 11.93 11.42 0.71
N ALA A 221 11.29 12.35 0.03
CA ALA A 221 10.79 12.14 -1.33
C ALA A 221 11.90 11.87 -2.36
N GLU A 222 13.09 12.45 -2.21
CA GLU A 222 14.22 12.19 -3.12
C GLU A 222 14.79 10.78 -2.91
N THR A 223 14.85 10.29 -1.66
CA THR A 223 15.21 8.91 -1.36
C THR A 223 14.23 7.94 -2.03
N LEU A 224 12.93 8.18 -1.86
CA LEU A 224 11.88 7.39 -2.52
C LEU A 224 12.01 7.42 -4.05
N LYS A 225 12.22 8.60 -4.64
CA LYS A 225 12.40 8.77 -6.09
C LYS A 225 13.62 8.01 -6.60
N ASN A 226 14.76 8.16 -5.93
CA ASN A 226 16.01 7.50 -6.34
C ASN A 226 15.86 5.97 -6.31
N TRP A 227 15.18 5.44 -5.28
CA TRP A 227 14.89 4.02 -5.19
C TRP A 227 13.92 3.55 -6.29
N VAL A 228 12.85 4.31 -6.57
CA VAL A 228 11.91 4.05 -7.67
C VAL A 228 12.65 4.00 -9.02
N ASP A 229 13.56 4.94 -9.26
CA ASP A 229 14.35 4.98 -10.48
C ASP A 229 15.32 3.79 -10.58
N ALA A 230 15.91 3.36 -9.46
CA ALA A 230 16.83 2.21 -9.39
C ALA A 230 16.10 0.86 -9.51
N SER A 231 14.95 0.70 -8.87
CA SER A 231 14.18 -0.55 -8.86
C SER A 231 13.31 -0.73 -10.11
N GLY A 232 12.85 0.38 -10.71
CA GLY A 232 11.94 0.41 -11.85
C GLY A 232 10.47 0.15 -11.50
N ILE A 233 10.10 0.09 -10.23
CA ILE A 233 8.73 -0.13 -9.75
C ILE A 233 8.17 1.07 -8.98
N SER A 234 6.92 1.01 -8.55
CA SER A 234 6.29 2.01 -7.68
C SER A 234 6.76 1.89 -6.24
N ALA A 235 6.58 2.95 -5.45
CA ALA A 235 6.75 2.91 -4.00
C ALA A 235 5.56 3.53 -3.28
N PHE A 236 5.30 3.10 -2.04
CA PHE A 236 4.40 3.80 -1.13
C PHE A 236 4.96 5.18 -0.82
N ASP A 237 4.14 6.21 -0.95
CA ASP A 237 4.52 7.61 -0.74
C ASP A 237 4.46 7.99 0.75
N PHE A 238 5.43 7.51 1.53
CA PHE A 238 5.55 7.86 2.95
C PHE A 238 5.79 9.36 3.16
N ALA A 239 6.44 10.06 2.21
CA ALA A 239 6.59 11.51 2.29
C ALA A 239 5.23 12.22 2.26
N CYS A 240 4.31 11.77 1.37
CA CYS A 240 2.94 12.25 1.33
C CYS A 240 2.16 11.90 2.60
N TYR A 241 2.29 10.67 3.09
CA TYR A 241 1.65 10.21 4.32
C TYR A 241 2.01 11.09 5.51
N TYR A 242 3.30 11.33 5.75
CA TYR A 242 3.75 12.20 6.85
C TYR A 242 3.32 13.66 6.67
N ALA A 243 3.32 14.16 5.44
CA ALA A 243 2.83 15.52 5.18
C ALA A 243 1.34 15.67 5.53
N ILE A 244 0.52 14.65 5.21
CA ILE A 244 -0.92 14.61 5.55
C ILE A 244 -1.11 14.50 7.07
N GLU A 245 -0.38 13.61 7.73
CA GLU A 245 -0.44 13.45 9.18
C GLU A 245 -0.08 14.77 9.90
N GLN A 246 1.04 15.40 9.53
CA GLN A 246 1.45 16.69 10.09
C GLN A 246 0.43 17.81 9.84
N ALA A 247 -0.14 17.85 8.64
CA ALA A 247 -1.12 18.85 8.28
C ALA A 247 -2.42 18.74 9.08
N LEU A 248 -2.89 17.52 9.27
CA LEU A 248 -4.21 17.28 9.85
C LEU A 248 -4.20 17.04 11.36
N ASP A 249 -3.12 16.47 11.90
CA ASP A 249 -3.09 15.96 13.28
C ASP A 249 -1.93 16.53 14.11
N SER A 250 -0.70 16.05 13.95
CA SER A 250 0.38 16.36 14.91
C SER A 250 0.81 17.83 14.94
N GLN A 251 0.86 18.52 13.79
CA GLN A 251 1.24 19.92 13.73
C GLN A 251 0.07 20.85 13.41
N LYS A 252 -1.02 20.32 12.84
CA LYS A 252 -2.23 21.08 12.41
C LYS A 252 -1.90 22.27 11.53
N ASP A 253 -1.00 22.05 10.56
CA ASP A 253 -0.49 23.06 9.66
C ASP A 253 -0.62 22.62 8.20
N MET A 254 -1.68 23.06 7.52
CA MET A 254 -1.97 22.71 6.12
C MET A 254 -0.91 23.21 5.13
N HIS A 255 0.05 24.07 5.52
CA HIS A 255 1.20 24.40 4.68
C HIS A 255 2.06 23.17 4.36
N LYS A 256 2.00 22.12 5.20
CA LYS A 256 2.67 20.83 4.95
C LYS A 256 2.22 20.15 3.65
N LEU A 257 1.01 20.45 3.19
CA LEU A 257 0.47 19.93 1.93
C LEU A 257 0.96 20.70 0.70
N MET A 258 1.67 21.81 0.90
CA MET A 258 2.23 22.61 -0.20
C MET A 258 3.46 21.92 -0.79
N THR A 259 3.33 21.47 -2.02
CA THR A 259 4.41 20.74 -2.73
C THR A 259 5.62 21.60 -3.06
N SER A 260 5.45 22.93 -3.09
CA SER A 260 6.56 23.90 -3.23
C SER A 260 7.47 23.98 -1.99
N GLN A 261 6.99 23.51 -0.82
CA GLN A 261 7.75 23.51 0.43
C GLN A 261 8.11 22.10 0.91
N ASN A 262 7.26 21.13 0.59
CA ASN A 262 7.44 19.72 0.97
C ASN A 262 7.31 18.84 -0.27
N ALA A 263 8.43 18.34 -0.77
CA ALA A 263 8.42 17.37 -1.86
C ALA A 263 7.75 16.07 -1.40
N MET A 264 6.96 15.47 -2.29
CA MET A 264 6.33 14.16 -2.11
C MET A 264 6.64 13.30 -3.33
N LEU A 265 6.67 11.99 -3.18
CA LEU A 265 6.92 11.13 -4.34
C LEU A 265 5.87 11.36 -5.44
N ARG A 266 4.60 11.57 -5.09
CA ARG A 266 3.53 11.87 -6.05
C ARG A 266 3.76 13.16 -6.87
N THR A 267 4.61 14.07 -6.41
CA THR A 267 4.97 15.28 -7.17
C THR A 267 6.22 15.11 -8.01
N LEU A 268 7.14 14.27 -7.56
CA LEU A 268 8.36 13.97 -8.30
C LEU A 268 8.16 12.85 -9.34
N ARG A 269 7.38 11.83 -9.00
CA ARG A 269 7.07 10.66 -9.82
C ARG A 269 5.59 10.26 -9.65
N PRO A 270 4.64 11.07 -10.16
CA PRO A 270 3.20 10.79 -10.05
C PRO A 270 2.79 9.46 -10.67
N ASP A 271 3.54 8.98 -11.65
CA ASP A 271 3.38 7.69 -12.31
C ASP A 271 3.80 6.47 -11.47
N ARG A 272 4.52 6.70 -10.38
CA ARG A 272 5.12 5.66 -9.53
C ARG A 272 4.76 5.78 -8.05
N ALA A 273 4.08 6.82 -7.64
CA ALA A 273 3.69 7.05 -6.25
C ALA A 273 2.40 6.32 -5.92
N VAL A 274 2.43 5.45 -4.90
CA VAL A 274 1.25 4.85 -4.29
C VAL A 274 0.93 5.60 -3.01
N THR A 275 -0.12 6.43 -3.04
CA THR A 275 -0.55 7.24 -1.89
C THR A 275 -1.49 6.45 -0.98
N PHE A 276 -1.44 6.68 0.33
CA PHE A 276 -2.26 5.97 1.33
C PHE A 276 -2.57 6.85 2.54
N VAL A 277 -3.57 6.45 3.33
CA VAL A 277 -4.01 7.13 4.57
C VAL A 277 -3.71 6.30 5.80
N GLY A 278 -3.70 4.99 5.66
CA GLY A 278 -3.39 4.02 6.69
C GLY A 278 -3.00 2.69 6.08
N ASN A 279 -2.34 1.85 6.85
CA ASN A 279 -2.02 0.47 6.52
C ASN A 279 -1.95 -0.35 7.81
N HIS A 280 -1.62 -1.63 7.70
CA HIS A 280 -1.55 -2.57 8.82
C HIS A 280 -0.44 -2.26 9.85
N ASP A 281 0.52 -1.39 9.53
CA ASP A 281 1.61 -1.01 10.44
C ASP A 281 1.36 0.31 11.17
N VAL A 282 0.76 1.28 10.49
CA VAL A 282 0.54 2.62 11.06
C VAL A 282 -0.84 2.78 11.69
N ASP A 283 -1.74 1.79 11.57
CA ASP A 283 -3.12 1.95 12.00
C ASP A 283 -3.71 0.69 12.64
N GLY A 284 -4.05 0.78 13.91
CA GLY A 284 -4.81 -0.24 14.62
C GLY A 284 -4.03 -1.49 15.03
N ARG A 285 -2.70 -1.44 15.10
CA ARG A 285 -1.91 -2.55 15.67
C ARG A 285 -2.07 -2.62 17.17
N SER A 286 -2.40 -3.80 17.70
CA SER A 286 -2.54 -4.02 19.14
C SER A 286 -1.21 -4.23 19.86
N ASP A 287 -0.15 -4.61 19.16
CA ASP A 287 1.16 -4.98 19.70
C ASP A 287 2.17 -3.81 19.79
N VAL A 288 1.85 -2.67 19.20
CA VAL A 288 2.66 -1.45 19.27
C VAL A 288 1.77 -0.23 19.49
N SER A 289 2.28 0.77 20.20
CA SER A 289 1.62 2.08 20.25
C SER A 289 1.75 2.72 18.87
N PRO A 290 0.65 3.06 18.18
CA PRO A 290 0.73 3.71 16.89
C PRO A 290 1.41 5.07 17.03
N THR A 291 2.52 5.26 16.33
CA THR A 291 3.19 6.54 16.19
C THR A 291 2.87 7.10 14.80
N ASN A 292 2.57 8.38 14.73
CA ASN A 292 2.24 9.07 13.47
C ASN A 292 0.97 8.56 12.77
N THR A 293 0.00 8.01 13.51
CA THR A 293 -1.30 7.60 12.96
C THR A 293 -2.18 8.83 12.75
N ILE A 294 -2.82 8.93 11.60
CA ILE A 294 -3.82 9.96 11.32
C ILE A 294 -5.06 9.70 12.19
N ALA A 295 -5.46 10.66 13.01
CA ALA A 295 -6.61 10.54 13.89
C ALA A 295 -7.90 10.18 13.12
N GLN A 296 -8.75 9.36 13.72
CA GLN A 296 -9.94 8.80 13.08
C GLN A 296 -10.86 9.89 12.48
N ASP A 297 -11.05 11.01 13.18
CA ASP A 297 -11.87 12.15 12.71
C ASP A 297 -11.21 12.92 11.53
N LYS A 298 -9.94 12.70 11.23
CA LYS A 298 -9.18 13.33 10.14
C LYS A 298 -9.06 12.47 8.88
N LYS A 299 -9.28 11.17 9.00
CA LYS A 299 -9.08 10.22 7.90
C LYS A 299 -9.85 10.57 6.63
N LEU A 300 -11.11 11.02 6.74
CA LEU A 300 -11.88 11.40 5.55
C LEU A 300 -11.33 12.63 4.82
N MET A 301 -10.71 13.58 5.52
CA MET A 301 -9.98 14.69 4.88
C MET A 301 -8.71 14.17 4.19
N ALA A 302 -8.01 13.23 4.81
CA ALA A 302 -6.85 12.56 4.22
C ALA A 302 -7.23 11.78 2.95
N TYR A 303 -8.34 11.02 2.98
CA TYR A 303 -8.88 10.36 1.78
C TYR A 303 -9.31 11.36 0.71
N ALA A 304 -9.93 12.47 1.07
CA ALA A 304 -10.28 13.53 0.12
C ALA A 304 -9.02 14.08 -0.56
N TYR A 305 -7.92 14.22 0.19
CA TYR A 305 -6.64 14.63 -0.38
C TYR A 305 -6.10 13.61 -1.38
N ILE A 306 -5.85 12.36 -0.99
CA ILE A 306 -5.21 11.37 -1.88
C ILE A 306 -6.08 11.00 -3.08
N LEU A 307 -7.42 11.08 -2.96
CA LEU A 307 -8.37 10.75 -4.03
C LEU A 307 -8.65 11.90 -5.00
N THR A 308 -8.13 13.11 -4.72
CA THR A 308 -8.26 14.25 -5.63
C THR A 308 -6.93 14.67 -6.27
N HIS A 309 -5.80 14.25 -5.70
CA HIS A 309 -4.45 14.56 -6.20
C HIS A 309 -3.90 13.48 -7.14
N SER A 310 -2.75 13.74 -7.73
CA SER A 310 -1.98 12.78 -8.53
C SER A 310 -1.41 11.66 -7.65
N GLY A 311 -1.07 10.54 -8.27
CA GLY A 311 -0.62 9.32 -7.63
C GLY A 311 -1.66 8.21 -7.79
N TYR A 312 -1.32 7.01 -7.31
CA TYR A 312 -2.19 5.84 -7.33
C TYR A 312 -2.67 5.53 -5.91
N PRO A 313 -3.92 5.83 -5.55
CA PRO A 313 -4.38 5.72 -4.17
C PRO A 313 -4.57 4.26 -3.73
N CYS A 314 -4.10 3.96 -2.53
CA CYS A 314 -4.35 2.70 -1.81
C CYS A 314 -5.34 2.95 -0.67
N ILE A 315 -6.46 2.21 -0.69
CA ILE A 315 -7.49 2.28 0.35
C ILE A 315 -7.21 1.19 1.38
N PHE A 316 -7.30 1.52 2.66
CA PHE A 316 -7.14 0.57 3.75
C PHE A 316 -8.46 -0.15 4.07
N TYR A 317 -8.41 -1.48 4.22
CA TYR A 317 -9.59 -2.32 4.48
C TYR A 317 -10.42 -1.84 5.66
N SER A 318 -9.77 -1.58 6.80
CA SER A 318 -10.46 -1.18 8.04
C SER A 318 -11.23 0.13 7.89
N ASP A 319 -10.68 1.08 7.12
CA ASP A 319 -11.37 2.34 6.85
C ASP A 319 -12.53 2.16 5.88
N TYR A 320 -12.34 1.37 4.81
CA TYR A 320 -13.41 1.13 3.84
C TYR A 320 -14.59 0.36 4.43
N GLU A 321 -14.34 -0.61 5.30
CA GLU A 321 -15.40 -1.41 5.93
C GLU A 321 -15.97 -0.76 7.20
N ASN A 322 -15.42 0.36 7.65
CA ASN A 322 -15.99 1.15 8.74
C ASN A 322 -17.34 1.74 8.30
N ALA A 323 -18.39 1.46 9.10
CA ALA A 323 -19.77 1.85 8.78
C ALA A 323 -19.96 3.38 8.60
N GLU A 324 -19.19 4.20 9.33
CA GLU A 324 -19.27 5.67 9.24
C GLU A 324 -18.53 6.23 8.01
N PHE A 325 -17.53 5.49 7.50
CA PHE A 325 -16.67 5.93 6.41
C PHE A 325 -17.06 5.35 5.04
N LYS A 326 -17.56 4.12 5.00
CA LYS A 326 -17.79 3.36 3.78
C LYS A 326 -18.47 4.19 2.68
N ALA A 327 -19.65 4.74 2.95
CA ALA A 327 -20.40 5.52 1.97
C ALA A 327 -19.65 6.79 1.51
N LYS A 328 -18.89 7.42 2.41
CA LYS A 328 -18.10 8.64 2.11
C LYS A 328 -16.87 8.30 1.25
N ILE A 329 -16.16 7.20 1.56
CA ILE A 329 -15.04 6.70 0.76
C ILE A 329 -15.53 6.28 -0.65
N GLN A 330 -16.65 5.58 -0.75
CA GLN A 330 -17.27 5.22 -2.04
C GLN A 330 -17.58 6.46 -2.89
N LYS A 331 -18.10 7.51 -2.27
CA LYS A 331 -18.34 8.80 -2.95
C LYS A 331 -17.04 9.46 -3.41
N LEU A 332 -15.99 9.45 -2.58
CA LEU A 332 -14.67 9.98 -2.95
C LEU A 332 -14.03 9.15 -4.08
N LEU A 333 -14.20 7.83 -4.11
CA LEU A 333 -13.77 6.98 -5.22
C LEU A 333 -14.50 7.31 -6.52
N LEU A 334 -15.80 7.61 -6.46
CA LEU A 334 -16.55 8.09 -7.63
C LEU A 334 -16.00 9.44 -8.11
N ILE A 335 -15.75 10.39 -7.22
CA ILE A 335 -15.12 11.69 -7.52
C ILE A 335 -13.75 11.47 -8.17
N HIS A 336 -12.92 10.60 -7.60
CA HIS A 336 -11.61 10.27 -8.16
C HIS A 336 -11.69 9.85 -9.63
N ARG A 337 -12.59 8.91 -9.95
CA ARG A 337 -12.72 8.37 -11.31
C ARG A 337 -13.29 9.36 -12.31
N SER A 338 -14.20 10.24 -11.86
CA SER A 338 -14.93 11.11 -12.77
C SER A 338 -14.38 12.54 -12.88
N LEU A 339 -13.71 13.04 -11.85
CA LEU A 339 -13.33 14.45 -11.75
C LEU A 339 -11.83 14.68 -11.53
N ALA A 340 -11.09 13.75 -10.91
CA ALA A 340 -9.71 13.98 -10.48
C ALA A 340 -8.69 13.76 -11.62
N SER A 341 -8.77 14.56 -12.67
CA SER A 341 -7.84 14.49 -13.81
C SER A 341 -7.34 15.86 -14.24
N GLY A 342 -6.30 15.88 -15.08
CA GLY A 342 -5.66 17.10 -15.55
C GLY A 342 -4.59 17.60 -14.57
N GLU A 343 -4.09 18.78 -14.83
CA GLU A 343 -3.05 19.46 -14.05
C GLU A 343 -3.56 19.88 -12.68
N GLU A 344 -2.70 19.83 -11.68
CA GLU A 344 -2.96 20.37 -10.34
C GLU A 344 -2.64 21.88 -10.30
N LYS A 345 -3.61 22.67 -9.85
CA LYS A 345 -3.42 24.10 -9.61
C LYS A 345 -3.65 24.42 -8.15
N PHE A 346 -2.59 24.77 -7.46
CA PHE A 346 -2.64 25.24 -6.08
C PHE A 346 -3.25 26.65 -5.99
N HIS A 347 -4.08 26.91 -4.97
CA HIS A 347 -4.69 28.21 -4.72
C HIS A 347 -4.29 28.80 -3.37
N LEU A 348 -4.41 28.03 -2.29
CA LEU A 348 -4.22 28.52 -0.93
C LEU A 348 -3.78 27.38 0.01
N ALA A 349 -2.87 27.70 0.93
CA ALA A 349 -2.73 27.01 2.21
C ALA A 349 -2.60 28.04 3.34
N SER A 350 -3.09 27.66 4.51
CA SER A 350 -2.91 28.32 5.79
C SER A 350 -2.68 27.23 6.84
N ASN A 351 -2.65 27.58 8.13
CA ASN A 351 -2.56 26.56 9.16
C ASN A 351 -3.76 25.59 9.13
N THR A 352 -4.95 26.09 8.77
CA THR A 352 -6.19 25.31 8.88
C THR A 352 -6.88 25.00 7.55
N GLU A 353 -6.44 25.60 6.45
CA GLU A 353 -7.15 25.50 5.18
C GLU A 353 -6.21 25.13 4.02
N TYR A 354 -6.72 24.35 3.09
CA TYR A 354 -6.03 24.00 1.85
C TYR A 354 -7.01 23.99 0.68
N VAL A 355 -6.63 24.66 -0.41
CA VAL A 355 -7.45 24.73 -1.64
C VAL A 355 -6.61 24.42 -2.86
N MET A 356 -7.08 23.47 -3.66
CA MET A 356 -6.44 23.04 -4.91
C MET A 356 -7.50 22.73 -5.98
N SER A 357 -7.16 22.89 -7.25
CA SER A 357 -7.98 22.46 -8.39
C SER A 357 -7.27 21.40 -9.23
N ARG A 358 -8.04 20.44 -9.74
CA ARG A 358 -7.68 19.68 -10.95
C ARG A 358 -8.34 20.34 -12.14
N LEU A 359 -7.56 20.64 -13.19
CA LEU A 359 -8.06 21.43 -14.32
C LEU A 359 -8.93 20.64 -15.30
N GLY A 360 -9.08 19.35 -15.07
CA GLY A 360 -9.80 18.45 -15.97
C GLY A 360 -8.96 18.01 -17.16
N LYS A 361 -9.34 16.90 -17.75
CA LYS A 361 -8.76 16.34 -18.97
C LYS A 361 -9.78 15.43 -19.64
N ASP A 362 -9.80 15.41 -20.97
CA ASP A 362 -10.72 14.62 -21.77
C ASP A 362 -12.20 14.93 -21.43
N LYS A 363 -12.92 13.95 -20.91
CA LYS A 363 -14.33 14.10 -20.51
C LYS A 363 -14.52 14.59 -19.07
N SER A 364 -13.46 14.66 -18.27
CA SER A 364 -13.53 15.13 -16.90
C SER A 364 -13.48 16.65 -16.85
N PRO A 365 -14.45 17.30 -16.21
CA PRO A 365 -14.46 18.77 -16.08
C PRO A 365 -13.40 19.27 -15.08
N GLY A 366 -12.81 18.38 -14.29
CA GLY A 366 -11.96 18.76 -13.17
C GLY A 366 -12.75 19.03 -11.90
N LEU A 367 -12.05 19.47 -10.86
CA LEU A 367 -12.60 19.72 -9.54
C LEU A 367 -11.85 20.83 -8.77
N ILE A 368 -12.45 21.28 -7.66
CA ILE A 368 -11.79 22.09 -6.65
C ILE A 368 -11.95 21.38 -5.31
N LEU A 369 -10.84 20.99 -4.68
CA LEU A 369 -10.81 20.51 -3.31
C LEU A 369 -10.65 21.68 -2.34
N PHE A 370 -11.46 21.71 -1.28
CA PHE A 370 -11.29 22.63 -0.17
C PHE A 370 -11.32 21.84 1.14
N LEU A 371 -10.21 21.80 1.87
CA LEU A 371 -10.06 21.20 3.19
C LEU A 371 -10.10 22.29 4.26
N ASN A 372 -10.78 22.02 5.38
CA ASN A 372 -10.85 22.91 6.52
C ASN A 372 -10.69 22.13 7.84
N ASN A 373 -9.57 22.30 8.51
CA ASN A 373 -9.24 21.69 9.81
C ASN A 373 -9.46 22.67 10.99
N SER A 374 -10.32 23.68 10.81
CA SER A 374 -10.71 24.62 11.87
C SER A 374 -12.07 24.28 12.45
N ASN A 375 -12.37 24.79 13.65
CA ASN A 375 -13.65 24.60 14.32
C ASN A 375 -14.77 25.57 13.82
N ALA A 376 -14.52 26.32 12.75
CA ALA A 376 -15.47 27.24 12.15
C ALA A 376 -15.62 26.99 10.65
N THR A 377 -16.76 27.35 10.06
CA THR A 377 -16.94 27.36 8.62
C THR A 377 -15.93 28.30 7.98
N ALA A 378 -15.17 27.81 7.01
CA ALA A 378 -14.23 28.60 6.24
C ALA A 378 -14.86 29.07 4.91
N GLN A 379 -14.45 30.26 4.46
CA GLN A 379 -14.90 30.84 3.19
C GLN A 379 -13.72 31.46 2.46
N ARG A 380 -13.55 31.12 1.17
CA ARG A 380 -12.45 31.66 0.34
C ARG A 380 -12.90 32.05 -1.05
N THR A 381 -12.44 33.19 -1.50
CA THR A 381 -12.62 33.65 -2.88
C THR A 381 -11.41 33.24 -3.71
N ILE A 382 -11.63 32.49 -4.77
CA ILE A 382 -10.59 32.01 -5.70
C ILE A 382 -10.99 32.27 -7.14
N THR A 383 -10.02 32.22 -8.05
CA THR A 383 -10.27 32.22 -9.51
C THR A 383 -10.00 30.81 -10.03
N THR A 384 -11.04 30.18 -10.58
CA THR A 384 -11.03 28.81 -11.08
C THR A 384 -10.97 28.76 -12.61
N HIS A 385 -10.84 27.55 -13.15
CA HIS A 385 -10.99 27.31 -14.60
C HIS A 385 -12.47 27.26 -15.04
N PHE A 386 -13.40 27.12 -14.12
CA PHE A 386 -14.83 27.16 -14.40
C PHE A 386 -15.30 28.60 -14.56
N LYS A 387 -15.71 29.00 -15.76
CA LYS A 387 -16.17 30.38 -16.07
C LYS A 387 -17.66 30.39 -16.39
N GLY A 388 -18.43 31.22 -15.70
CA GLY A 388 -19.87 31.34 -15.87
C GLY A 388 -20.61 30.03 -15.62
N LYS A 389 -20.17 29.26 -14.61
CA LYS A 389 -20.72 27.93 -14.28
C LYS A 389 -21.28 27.93 -12.84
N THR A 390 -22.26 27.09 -12.61
CA THR A 390 -22.74 26.77 -11.25
C THR A 390 -21.99 25.55 -10.74
N LEU A 391 -21.33 25.69 -9.60
CA LEU A 391 -20.62 24.62 -8.89
C LEU A 391 -21.49 24.02 -7.81
N ILE A 392 -21.43 22.71 -7.67
CA ILE A 392 -22.05 21.92 -6.61
C ILE A 392 -20.99 21.12 -5.85
N ASP A 393 -21.23 20.83 -4.58
CA ASP A 393 -20.36 19.95 -3.79
C ASP A 393 -20.70 18.48 -4.06
N TYR A 394 -19.75 17.75 -4.60
CA TYR A 394 -19.89 16.33 -4.90
C TYR A 394 -19.74 15.43 -3.68
N THR A 395 -19.19 15.96 -2.56
CA THR A 395 -19.10 15.20 -1.30
C THR A 395 -20.45 15.14 -0.57
N GLY A 396 -21.32 16.13 -0.81
CA GLY A 396 -22.58 16.30 -0.11
C GLY A 396 -22.43 16.82 1.33
N ASN A 397 -21.25 17.36 1.69
CA ASN A 397 -21.03 17.99 2.98
C ASN A 397 -21.70 19.37 3.08
N THR A 398 -22.11 19.94 1.95
CA THR A 398 -22.99 21.12 1.88
C THR A 398 -23.96 21.00 0.71
N ALA A 399 -25.17 21.54 0.87
CA ALA A 399 -26.17 21.64 -0.20
C ALA A 399 -26.06 22.97 -0.99
N GLU A 400 -25.15 23.88 -0.60
CA GLU A 400 -24.98 25.18 -1.24
C GLU A 400 -24.48 25.02 -2.69
N ARG A 401 -24.82 26.01 -3.51
CA ARG A 401 -24.40 26.11 -4.91
C ARG A 401 -23.79 27.48 -5.12
N PHE A 402 -22.68 27.54 -5.86
CA PHE A 402 -22.00 28.81 -6.12
C PHE A 402 -21.81 29.05 -7.61
N ALA A 403 -22.22 30.25 -8.07
CA ALA A 403 -21.98 30.67 -9.45
C ALA A 403 -20.59 31.31 -9.57
N THR A 404 -19.83 30.90 -10.57
CA THR A 404 -18.59 31.61 -10.97
C THR A 404 -18.96 32.76 -11.91
N ASP A 405 -18.22 33.86 -11.84
CA ASP A 405 -18.35 34.95 -12.82
C ASP A 405 -17.72 34.58 -14.18
N SER A 406 -17.75 35.51 -15.13
CA SER A 406 -17.18 35.34 -16.47
C SER A 406 -15.65 35.13 -16.48
N ASN A 407 -14.96 35.48 -15.40
CA ASN A 407 -13.52 35.27 -15.21
C ASN A 407 -13.21 34.01 -14.44
N GLY A 408 -14.23 33.30 -13.89
CA GLY A 408 -14.08 32.13 -13.07
C GLY A 408 -13.91 32.42 -11.57
N LYS A 409 -14.13 33.65 -11.13
CA LYS A 409 -14.05 34.03 -9.72
C LYS A 409 -15.29 33.52 -8.96
N VAL A 410 -15.09 32.93 -7.79
CA VAL A 410 -16.14 32.37 -6.95
C VAL A 410 -15.71 32.41 -5.48
N THR A 411 -16.66 32.56 -4.59
CA THR A 411 -16.46 32.40 -3.14
C THR A 411 -17.07 31.07 -2.71
N LEU A 412 -16.20 30.14 -2.32
CA LEU A 412 -16.58 28.80 -1.84
C LEU A 412 -16.58 28.75 -0.32
N LYS A 413 -17.40 27.84 0.23
CA LYS A 413 -17.46 27.58 1.66
C LYS A 413 -17.19 26.11 1.94
N VAL A 414 -16.65 25.83 3.13
CA VAL A 414 -16.48 24.48 3.66
C VAL A 414 -16.84 24.49 5.15
N PRO A 415 -17.63 23.51 5.66
CA PRO A 415 -17.96 23.41 7.08
C PRO A 415 -16.72 23.21 7.96
N ALA A 416 -16.89 23.45 9.28
CA ALA A 416 -15.85 23.18 10.28
C ALA A 416 -15.42 21.71 10.25
N ASN A 417 -14.10 21.45 10.43
CA ASN A 417 -13.50 20.11 10.46
C ASN A 417 -14.01 19.23 9.31
N SER A 418 -14.00 19.74 8.07
CA SER A 418 -14.62 19.11 6.92
C SER A 418 -13.87 19.36 5.61
N TYR A 419 -14.41 18.82 4.55
CA TYR A 419 -13.89 18.99 3.18
C TYR A 419 -15.07 19.10 2.21
N THR A 420 -14.82 19.75 1.07
CA THR A 420 -15.76 19.81 -0.06
C THR A 420 -15.02 19.60 -1.36
N VAL A 421 -15.69 19.01 -2.33
CA VAL A 421 -15.17 18.84 -3.69
C VAL A 421 -16.18 19.43 -4.67
N TRP A 422 -15.81 20.58 -5.21
CA TRP A 422 -16.66 21.36 -6.10
C TRP A 422 -16.39 21.05 -7.56
N SER A 423 -17.43 20.86 -8.33
CA SER A 423 -17.36 20.78 -9.78
C SER A 423 -18.69 21.24 -10.41
N VAL A 424 -18.74 21.32 -11.73
CA VAL A 424 -19.99 21.68 -12.45
C VAL A 424 -21.05 20.62 -12.23
N GLY A 425 -22.29 21.03 -11.95
CA GLY A 425 -23.43 20.13 -11.95
C GLY A 425 -23.64 19.51 -13.32
N GLN A 426 -23.91 18.20 -13.35
CA GLN A 426 -24.35 17.51 -14.57
C GLN A 426 -25.76 17.90 -14.96
#